data_65d69419a30a4fa1532be63d788020b9
#
_entry.id   65d69419a30a4fa1532be63d788020b9
#
_cell.length_a   1.000
_cell.length_b   1.000
_cell.length_c   1.000
_cell.angle_alpha   90.00
_cell.angle_beta   90.00
_cell.angle_gamma   90.00
#
_symmetry.space_group_name_H-M   'P 1'
#
loop_
_entity.id
_entity.type
_entity.pdbx_description
1 polymer ?
#
loop_
_entity_poly.entity_id
_entity_poly.type
_entity_poly.pdbx_seq_one_letter_code
_entity_poly.pdbx_strand_id
1 'polypeptide(L)'
;NVHYVVTPIDHGDNPTNYTQKDVYNWLKNDLALIKKDQALILFNHDLFTPNDSFVFKADDDHLLDFRSFNTKAQIYGHMHYNYVRNQNGIYTICTGTLDKGGIDHSPSSFREIKVDANDNITTQLRYAFIEPQIAIVSPMNNQTAAACTITKDQLPVSVNTYYSQAKTSHVSYILSDSENNQEIAKGDLASRTEWNWSGNIQMPANEMGKK
;
A
#
# COMPACT_ATOMS: atom_id res chain seq x y z
N ASN A 1 -25.76 -5.57 4.57
CA ASN A 1 -25.99 -4.41 5.41
C ASN A 1 -24.78 -4.20 6.32
N VAL A 2 -23.93 -3.22 5.99
CA VAL A 2 -22.65 -2.93 6.68
C VAL A 2 -22.82 -1.73 7.60
N HIS A 3 -22.29 -1.81 8.81
CA HIS A 3 -22.14 -0.71 9.73
C HIS A 3 -20.78 -0.04 9.52
N TYR A 4 -20.78 1.24 9.23
CA TYR A 4 -19.56 2.02 9.01
C TYR A 4 -19.34 2.95 10.20
N VAL A 5 -18.15 2.89 10.77
CA VAL A 5 -17.74 3.75 11.87
C VAL A 5 -16.56 4.62 11.40
N VAL A 6 -16.71 5.92 11.52
CA VAL A 6 -15.64 6.89 11.28
C VAL A 6 -15.27 7.51 12.61
N THR A 7 -14.07 7.23 13.11
CA THR A 7 -13.60 7.80 14.37
C THR A 7 -12.57 8.86 14.13
N PRO A 8 -12.67 10.01 14.76
CA PRO A 8 -11.58 10.96 14.81
C PRO A 8 -10.48 10.41 15.74
N ILE A 9 -9.24 10.65 15.36
CA ILE A 9 -8.08 10.41 16.24
C ILE A 9 -7.48 11.77 16.56
N ASP A 10 -7.15 11.95 17.82
CA ASP A 10 -6.42 13.13 18.30
C ASP A 10 -4.99 13.05 17.78
N HIS A 11 -4.61 13.98 16.93
CA HIS A 11 -3.24 14.15 16.46
C HIS A 11 -2.72 15.52 16.85
N GLY A 12 -1.80 15.50 17.75
CA GLY A 12 -0.79 16.41 18.25
C GLY A 12 -0.96 17.92 18.08
N ASP A 13 -1.13 18.38 16.87
CA ASP A 13 -1.13 19.82 16.57
C ASP A 13 -2.53 20.47 16.59
N ASN A 14 -3.58 19.67 16.66
CA ASN A 14 -4.96 20.13 16.74
C ASN A 14 -5.67 19.44 17.91
N PRO A 15 -5.55 20.01 19.13
CA PRO A 15 -6.21 19.44 20.29
C PRO A 15 -7.74 19.43 20.08
N THR A 16 -8.31 18.27 20.31
CA THR A 16 -9.77 18.07 20.24
C THR A 16 -10.43 18.46 21.55
N ASN A 17 -11.71 18.81 21.47
CA ASN A 17 -12.54 19.06 22.67
C ASN A 17 -13.05 17.77 23.35
N TYR A 18 -12.53 16.59 22.97
CA TYR A 18 -12.92 15.29 23.51
C TYR A 18 -11.66 14.46 23.83
N THR A 19 -11.81 13.54 24.76
CA THR A 19 -10.77 12.62 25.20
C THR A 19 -10.90 11.26 24.52
N GLN A 20 -9.88 10.40 24.60
CA GLN A 20 -9.97 9.00 24.17
C GLN A 20 -11.07 8.23 24.90
N LYS A 21 -11.35 8.60 26.15
CA LYS A 21 -12.46 8.03 26.92
C LYS A 21 -13.82 8.44 26.37
N ASP A 22 -13.95 9.66 25.87
CA ASP A 22 -15.19 10.11 25.20
C ASP A 22 -15.40 9.31 23.91
N VAL A 23 -14.35 9.08 23.14
CA VAL A 23 -14.38 8.21 21.95
C VAL A 23 -14.79 6.79 22.32
N TYR A 24 -14.21 6.21 23.38
CA TYR A 24 -14.59 4.90 23.88
C TYR A 24 -16.08 4.81 24.24
N ASN A 25 -16.57 5.77 25.02
CA ASN A 25 -17.97 5.79 25.45
C ASN A 25 -18.92 5.91 24.26
N TRP A 26 -18.57 6.77 23.30
CA TRP A 26 -19.34 6.91 22.07
C TRP A 26 -19.34 5.60 21.26
N LEU A 27 -18.17 5.00 21.01
CA LEU A 27 -18.05 3.72 20.31
C LEU A 27 -18.84 2.61 20.97
N LYS A 28 -18.75 2.50 22.30
CA LYS A 28 -19.48 1.49 23.07
C LYS A 28 -20.99 1.63 22.89
N ASN A 29 -21.49 2.84 22.88
CA ASN A 29 -22.91 3.11 22.67
C ASN A 29 -23.34 2.84 21.22
N ASP A 30 -22.54 3.24 20.24
CA ASP A 30 -22.84 3.03 18.83
C ASP A 30 -22.82 1.53 18.49
N LEU A 31 -21.80 0.82 18.93
CA LEU A 31 -21.64 -0.61 18.67
C LEU A 31 -22.66 -1.48 19.39
N ALA A 32 -23.30 -0.98 20.45
CA ALA A 32 -24.42 -1.66 21.10
C ALA A 32 -25.68 -1.70 20.23
N LEU A 33 -25.75 -0.87 19.19
CA LEU A 33 -26.89 -0.79 18.27
C LEU A 33 -26.77 -1.76 17.09
N ILE A 34 -25.57 -2.32 16.83
CA ILE A 34 -25.37 -3.22 15.70
C ILE A 34 -25.87 -4.63 15.99
N LYS A 35 -26.37 -5.30 14.96
CA LYS A 35 -26.78 -6.69 15.06
C LYS A 35 -25.55 -7.60 15.13
N LYS A 36 -25.66 -8.73 15.81
CA LYS A 36 -24.53 -9.66 16.05
C LYS A 36 -23.77 -10.09 14.79
N ASP A 37 -24.47 -10.24 13.68
CA ASP A 37 -23.94 -10.69 12.40
C ASP A 37 -23.70 -9.55 11.39
N GLN A 38 -24.02 -8.33 11.76
CA GLN A 38 -23.85 -7.18 10.91
C GLN A 38 -22.35 -6.88 10.73
N ALA A 39 -21.91 -6.79 9.47
CA ALA A 39 -20.54 -6.45 9.15
C ALA A 39 -20.16 -5.05 9.67
N LEU A 40 -18.97 -4.92 10.24
CA LEU A 40 -18.40 -3.68 10.76
C LEU A 40 -17.17 -3.30 9.95
N ILE A 41 -17.10 -2.05 9.52
CA ILE A 41 -15.91 -1.46 8.88
C ILE A 41 -15.57 -0.15 9.58
N LEU A 42 -14.30 -0.03 9.99
CA LEU A 42 -13.77 1.12 10.71
C LEU A 42 -12.96 2.01 9.75
N PHE A 43 -13.14 3.32 9.85
CA PHE A 43 -12.38 4.32 9.11
C PHE A 43 -11.74 5.30 10.08
N ASN A 44 -10.45 5.55 9.89
CA ASN A 44 -9.66 6.46 10.71
C ASN A 44 -8.64 7.21 9.87
N HIS A 45 -8.17 8.35 10.35
CA HIS A 45 -7.03 8.99 9.72
C HIS A 45 -5.74 8.21 9.99
N ASP A 46 -5.50 7.81 11.24
CA ASP A 46 -4.35 6.98 11.65
C ASP A 46 -4.79 5.58 12.07
N LEU A 47 -3.84 4.68 12.23
CA LEU A 47 -4.11 3.32 12.69
C LEU A 47 -4.71 3.35 14.10
N PHE A 48 -5.97 2.95 14.18
CA PHE A 48 -6.78 3.06 15.39
C PHE A 48 -6.38 2.04 16.47
N THR A 49 -5.87 0.90 16.05
CA THR A 49 -5.45 -0.16 16.95
C THR A 49 -3.98 -0.49 16.70
N PRO A 50 -3.08 -0.24 17.66
CA PRO A 50 -1.67 -0.44 17.45
C PRO A 50 -1.34 -1.90 17.10
N ASN A 51 -0.37 -2.08 16.21
CA ASN A 51 0.17 -3.39 15.80
C ASN A 51 -0.88 -4.38 15.28
N ASP A 52 -1.92 -3.89 14.61
CA ASP A 52 -3.04 -4.72 14.11
C ASP A 52 -3.71 -5.57 15.23
N SER A 53 -3.73 -5.05 16.44
CA SER A 53 -4.30 -5.75 17.60
C SER A 53 -5.81 -5.81 17.57
N PHE A 54 -6.46 -4.93 16.80
CA PHE A 54 -7.91 -4.72 16.76
C PHE A 54 -8.52 -4.36 18.12
N VAL A 55 -7.69 -3.84 19.04
CA VAL A 55 -8.12 -3.39 20.35
C VAL A 55 -7.90 -1.89 20.48
N PHE A 56 -8.98 -1.14 20.58
CA PHE A 56 -8.92 0.25 20.97
C PHE A 56 -8.75 0.36 22.48
N LYS A 57 -7.80 1.17 22.91
CA LYS A 57 -7.49 1.39 24.32
C LYS A 57 -7.52 2.87 24.63
N ALA A 58 -8.52 3.29 25.39
CA ALA A 58 -8.59 4.66 25.92
C ALA A 58 -7.73 4.82 27.20
N ASP A 59 -7.79 3.82 28.08
CA ASP A 59 -6.95 3.66 29.27
C ASP A 59 -6.96 2.15 29.68
N ASP A 60 -6.42 1.80 30.83
CA ASP A 60 -6.31 0.40 31.25
C ASP A 60 -7.66 -0.26 31.53
N ASP A 61 -8.66 0.51 31.89
CA ASP A 61 -10.01 0.04 32.24
C ASP A 61 -11.00 0.16 31.06
N HIS A 62 -10.63 0.88 29.99
CA HIS A 62 -11.51 1.19 28.86
C HIS A 62 -10.93 0.62 27.57
N LEU A 63 -11.16 -0.67 27.37
CA LEU A 63 -10.72 -1.44 26.20
C LEU A 63 -11.92 -1.87 25.37
N LEU A 64 -11.78 -1.83 24.06
CA LEU A 64 -12.77 -2.31 23.11
C LEU A 64 -12.10 -3.19 22.07
N ASP A 65 -12.43 -4.47 22.08
CA ASP A 65 -11.89 -5.46 21.14
C ASP A 65 -12.84 -5.62 19.96
N PHE A 66 -12.44 -5.11 18.79
CA PHE A 66 -13.25 -5.18 17.58
C PHE A 66 -13.37 -6.60 17.01
N ARG A 67 -12.58 -7.57 17.46
CA ARG A 67 -12.72 -8.98 17.08
C ARG A 67 -13.96 -9.64 17.70
N SER A 68 -14.57 -9.01 18.72
CA SER A 68 -15.83 -9.45 19.32
C SER A 68 -17.05 -9.15 18.45
N PHE A 69 -16.88 -8.37 17.39
CA PHE A 69 -17.89 -8.02 16.40
C PHE A 69 -17.61 -8.72 15.08
N ASN A 70 -18.54 -8.67 14.12
CA ASN A 70 -18.30 -9.13 12.75
C ASN A 70 -17.48 -8.10 11.96
N THR A 71 -16.30 -7.73 12.52
CA THR A 71 -15.40 -6.76 11.91
C THR A 71 -14.76 -7.33 10.65
N LYS A 72 -14.85 -6.59 9.55
CA LYS A 72 -14.30 -6.96 8.24
C LYS A 72 -13.05 -6.18 7.89
N ALA A 73 -12.97 -4.91 8.27
CA ALA A 73 -11.80 -4.09 7.99
C ALA A 73 -11.63 -2.93 8.96
N GLN A 74 -10.38 -2.51 9.12
CA GLN A 74 -9.98 -1.16 9.52
C GLN A 74 -9.22 -0.52 8.37
N ILE A 75 -9.64 0.69 8.00
CA ILE A 75 -9.13 1.43 6.85
C ILE A 75 -8.61 2.78 7.34
N TYR A 76 -7.37 3.11 7.00
CA TYR A 76 -6.71 4.30 7.51
C TYR A 76 -5.76 4.94 6.48
N GLY A 77 -5.27 6.11 6.76
CA GLY A 77 -4.32 6.87 5.95
C GLY A 77 -3.05 7.19 6.73
N HIS A 78 -2.73 8.47 6.92
CA HIS A 78 -1.62 9.05 7.70
C HIS A 78 -0.21 8.61 7.28
N MET A 79 0.03 7.32 7.19
CA MET A 79 1.37 6.74 6.96
C MET A 79 1.90 6.91 5.54
N HIS A 80 1.10 7.45 4.61
CA HIS A 80 1.48 7.70 3.23
C HIS A 80 2.12 6.48 2.55
N TYR A 81 1.56 5.29 2.75
CA TYR A 81 1.96 4.07 2.05
C TYR A 81 0.74 3.21 1.71
N ASN A 82 0.91 2.27 0.80
CA ASN A 82 -0.11 1.31 0.45
C ASN A 82 0.13 -0.01 1.18
N TYR A 83 -0.81 -0.40 2.02
CA TYR A 83 -0.71 -1.60 2.83
C TYR A 83 -2.04 -2.34 2.85
N VAL A 84 -2.00 -3.64 2.63
CA VAL A 84 -3.17 -4.51 2.75
C VAL A 84 -2.73 -5.79 3.44
N ARG A 85 -3.35 -6.08 4.56
CA ARG A 85 -3.13 -7.32 5.31
C ARG A 85 -4.47 -7.92 5.71
N ASN A 86 -4.59 -9.23 5.60
CA ASN A 86 -5.71 -9.99 6.13
C ASN A 86 -5.23 -10.82 7.32
N GLN A 87 -5.90 -10.66 8.46
CA GLN A 87 -5.66 -11.42 9.68
C GLN A 87 -6.95 -12.10 10.11
N ASN A 88 -7.05 -13.39 9.81
CA ASN A 88 -8.22 -14.21 10.17
C ASN A 88 -9.56 -13.63 9.69
N GLY A 89 -9.58 -13.06 8.49
CA GLY A 89 -10.78 -12.49 7.87
C GLY A 89 -10.97 -10.98 8.12
N ILE A 90 -10.15 -10.35 8.96
CA ILE A 90 -10.18 -8.90 9.19
C ILE A 90 -9.06 -8.25 8.37
N TYR A 91 -9.40 -7.28 7.54
CA TYR A 91 -8.46 -6.53 6.74
C TYR A 91 -7.95 -5.29 7.49
N THR A 92 -6.65 -5.06 7.43
CA THR A 92 -6.03 -3.77 7.73
C THR A 92 -5.58 -3.16 6.42
N ILE A 93 -6.11 -1.97 6.08
CA ILE A 93 -5.88 -1.32 4.79
C ILE A 93 -5.42 0.11 5.03
N CYS A 94 -4.22 0.44 4.53
CA CYS A 94 -3.72 1.81 4.43
C CYS A 94 -3.57 2.20 2.97
N THR A 95 -3.83 3.48 2.66
CA THR A 95 -3.62 4.02 1.31
C THR A 95 -2.65 5.21 1.36
N GLY A 96 -1.84 5.33 0.30
CA GLY A 96 -1.03 6.51 0.05
C GLY A 96 -1.87 7.73 -0.30
N THR A 97 -1.21 8.87 -0.48
CA THR A 97 -1.88 10.11 -0.85
C THR A 97 -2.17 10.18 -2.34
N LEU A 98 -3.32 10.76 -2.70
CA LEU A 98 -3.75 10.87 -4.09
C LEU A 98 -2.89 11.87 -4.89
N ASP A 99 -2.31 12.87 -4.24
CA ASP A 99 -1.57 13.97 -4.87
C ASP A 99 -0.06 13.71 -5.00
N LYS A 100 0.53 12.94 -4.10
CA LYS A 100 2.01 12.78 -3.98
C LYS A 100 2.51 11.36 -4.10
N GLY A 101 1.62 10.38 -4.06
CA GLY A 101 2.00 8.98 -3.90
C GLY A 101 2.42 8.65 -2.46
N GLY A 102 3.18 7.59 -2.28
CA GLY A 102 3.55 7.06 -0.98
C GLY A 102 5.06 7.08 -0.69
N ILE A 103 5.41 7.01 0.61
CA ILE A 103 6.80 6.81 1.06
C ILE A 103 7.33 5.42 0.67
N ASP A 104 6.47 4.52 0.27
CA ASP A 104 6.75 3.21 -0.31
C ASP A 104 7.05 3.28 -1.82
N HIS A 105 7.28 4.49 -2.34
CA HIS A 105 7.49 4.78 -3.75
C HIS A 105 6.30 4.39 -4.66
N SER A 106 5.11 4.20 -4.08
CA SER A 106 3.90 4.07 -4.89
C SER A 106 3.56 5.38 -5.57
N PRO A 107 2.98 5.33 -6.77
CA PRO A 107 2.49 6.53 -7.44
C PRO A 107 1.23 7.08 -6.76
N SER A 108 0.85 8.30 -7.14
CA SER A 108 -0.45 8.90 -6.78
C SER A 108 -1.58 7.93 -7.06
N SER A 109 -2.32 7.56 -6.03
CA SER A 109 -3.27 6.45 -6.11
C SER A 109 -4.40 6.57 -5.09
N PHE A 110 -5.44 5.81 -5.32
CA PHE A 110 -6.53 5.57 -4.38
C PHE A 110 -6.88 4.07 -4.40
N ARG A 111 -7.61 3.63 -3.39
CA ARG A 111 -8.00 2.21 -3.29
C ARG A 111 -9.51 2.06 -3.44
N GLU A 112 -9.90 1.24 -4.38
CA GLU A 112 -11.27 0.77 -4.51
C GLU A 112 -11.46 -0.43 -3.59
N ILE A 113 -12.48 -0.37 -2.73
CA ILE A 113 -12.84 -1.45 -1.81
C ILE A 113 -14.28 -1.83 -2.09
N LYS A 114 -14.51 -3.12 -2.35
CA LYS A 114 -15.85 -3.68 -2.60
C LYS A 114 -16.19 -4.64 -1.48
N VAL A 115 -17.42 -4.52 -0.99
CA VAL A 115 -18.03 -5.46 -0.05
C VAL A 115 -19.16 -6.16 -0.79
N ASP A 116 -19.09 -7.48 -0.91
CA ASP A 116 -20.14 -8.25 -1.58
C ASP A 116 -21.34 -8.56 -0.65
N ALA A 117 -22.33 -9.26 -1.17
CA ALA A 117 -23.54 -9.62 -0.42
C ALA A 117 -23.28 -10.61 0.75
N ASN A 118 -22.11 -11.25 0.77
CA ASN A 118 -21.66 -12.17 1.81
C ASN A 118 -20.63 -11.51 2.75
N ASP A 119 -20.51 -10.17 2.71
CA ASP A 119 -19.56 -9.37 3.48
C ASP A 119 -18.08 -9.67 3.17
N ASN A 120 -17.78 -10.27 2.02
CA ASN A 120 -16.39 -10.43 1.60
C ASN A 120 -15.83 -9.13 1.05
N ILE A 121 -14.58 -8.85 1.43
CA ILE A 121 -13.87 -7.66 0.96
C ILE A 121 -12.93 -8.04 -0.19
N THR A 122 -13.03 -7.29 -1.27
CA THR A 122 -12.01 -7.24 -2.31
C THR A 122 -11.48 -5.82 -2.45
N THR A 123 -10.19 -5.70 -2.76
CA THR A 123 -9.55 -4.39 -2.85
C THR A 123 -8.64 -4.32 -4.07
N GLN A 124 -8.61 -3.17 -4.72
CA GLN A 124 -7.77 -2.90 -5.87
C GLN A 124 -7.19 -1.50 -5.79
N LEU A 125 -5.88 -1.38 -6.01
CA LEU A 125 -5.21 -0.09 -6.15
C LEU A 125 -5.54 0.49 -7.53
N ARG A 126 -5.91 1.77 -7.56
CA ARG A 126 -6.16 2.57 -8.75
C ARG A 126 -5.22 3.76 -8.74
N TYR A 127 -4.70 4.11 -9.89
CA TYR A 127 -3.75 5.20 -10.03
C TYR A 127 -4.44 6.46 -10.54
N ALA A 128 -3.91 7.63 -10.17
CA ALA A 128 -4.40 8.92 -10.66
C ALA A 128 -4.05 9.18 -12.13
N PHE A 129 -3.30 8.28 -12.76
CA PHE A 129 -2.88 8.37 -14.16
C PHE A 129 -3.89 7.69 -15.08
N ILE A 130 -4.34 8.41 -16.12
CA ILE A 130 -5.28 7.89 -17.11
C ILE A 130 -4.54 7.04 -18.15
N GLU A 131 -3.36 7.51 -18.58
CA GLU A 131 -2.54 6.82 -19.58
C GLU A 131 -1.63 5.78 -18.93
N PRO A 132 -1.28 4.69 -19.64
CA PRO A 132 -0.28 3.76 -19.19
C PRO A 132 1.07 4.45 -18.93
N GLN A 133 1.67 4.18 -17.80
CA GLN A 133 2.97 4.74 -17.42
C GLN A 133 3.95 3.62 -17.13
N ILE A 134 5.20 3.82 -17.52
CA ILE A 134 6.32 2.99 -17.14
C ILE A 134 7.51 3.89 -16.79
N ALA A 135 8.16 3.61 -15.66
CA ALA A 135 9.31 4.36 -15.21
C ALA A 135 10.38 3.43 -14.66
N ILE A 136 11.61 3.55 -15.17
CA ILE A 136 12.78 2.87 -14.59
C ILE A 136 13.14 3.64 -13.32
N VAL A 137 13.05 2.97 -12.17
CA VAL A 137 13.37 3.53 -10.85
C VAL A 137 14.82 3.28 -10.50
N SER A 138 15.38 2.16 -10.97
CA SER A 138 16.78 1.80 -10.81
C SER A 138 17.22 0.91 -11.99
N PRO A 139 18.40 1.13 -12.57
CA PRO A 139 19.31 2.27 -12.34
C PRO A 139 18.68 3.58 -12.84
N MET A 140 18.92 4.67 -12.14
CA MET A 140 18.50 5.98 -12.60
C MET A 140 19.53 6.53 -13.61
N ASN A 141 19.06 7.08 -14.71
CA ASN A 141 19.88 7.84 -15.63
C ASN A 141 20.15 9.22 -15.00
N ASN A 142 21.18 9.30 -14.17
CA ASN A 142 21.51 10.52 -13.45
C ASN A 142 23.01 10.80 -13.56
N GLN A 143 23.35 11.93 -14.13
CA GLN A 143 24.75 12.37 -14.27
C GLN A 143 25.45 12.62 -12.92
N THR A 144 24.68 12.71 -11.82
CA THR A 144 25.19 13.00 -10.48
C THR A 144 24.96 11.88 -9.47
N ALA A 145 24.22 10.84 -9.81
CA ALA A 145 23.97 9.72 -8.91
C ALA A 145 25.22 8.88 -8.72
N ALA A 146 25.39 8.35 -7.51
CA ALA A 146 26.32 7.26 -7.29
C ALA A 146 26.02 6.16 -8.32
N ALA A 147 27.05 5.75 -9.05
CA ALA A 147 26.93 4.76 -10.09
C ALA A 147 26.14 3.54 -9.58
N CYS A 148 25.23 3.04 -10.39
CA CYS A 148 24.58 1.78 -10.09
C CYS A 148 25.65 0.72 -9.84
N THR A 149 25.71 0.18 -8.64
CA THR A 149 26.75 -0.76 -8.28
C THR A 149 26.40 -2.13 -8.88
N ILE A 150 27.09 -2.50 -9.96
CA ILE A 150 27.07 -3.87 -10.45
C ILE A 150 27.79 -4.73 -9.43
N THR A 151 27.07 -5.60 -8.75
CA THR A 151 27.61 -6.48 -7.73
C THR A 151 27.61 -7.91 -8.29
N LYS A 152 28.75 -8.57 -8.32
CA LYS A 152 28.87 -9.96 -8.79
C LYS A 152 28.25 -10.19 -10.18
N ASP A 153 28.58 -9.34 -11.13
CA ASP A 153 28.10 -9.40 -12.51
C ASP A 153 26.58 -9.27 -12.66
N GLN A 154 25.92 -8.68 -11.69
CA GLN A 154 24.48 -8.46 -11.72
C GLN A 154 24.14 -6.97 -11.67
N LEU A 155 23.27 -6.56 -12.59
CA LEU A 155 22.67 -5.23 -12.63
C LEU A 155 21.26 -5.31 -12.01
N PRO A 156 21.03 -4.75 -10.82
CA PRO A 156 19.69 -4.69 -10.24
C PRO A 156 18.83 -3.69 -11.00
N VAL A 157 17.66 -4.13 -11.42
CA VAL A 157 16.67 -3.30 -12.13
C VAL A 157 15.36 -3.26 -11.36
N SER A 158 14.81 -2.05 -11.24
CA SER A 158 13.49 -1.81 -10.69
C SER A 158 12.70 -0.88 -11.59
N VAL A 159 11.47 -1.25 -11.86
CA VAL A 159 10.56 -0.55 -12.77
C VAL A 159 9.21 -0.38 -12.08
N ASN A 160 8.63 0.81 -12.17
CA ASN A 160 7.26 1.06 -11.78
C ASN A 160 6.36 1.13 -13.01
N THR A 161 5.19 0.51 -12.92
CA THR A 161 4.15 0.54 -13.96
C THR A 161 2.83 0.96 -13.35
N TYR A 162 2.13 1.90 -14.00
CA TYR A 162 0.86 2.43 -13.55
C TYR A 162 -0.14 2.48 -14.69
N TYR A 163 -1.31 1.89 -14.47
CA TYR A 163 -2.44 2.03 -15.37
C TYR A 163 -3.74 1.78 -14.60
N SER A 164 -4.60 2.79 -14.54
CA SER A 164 -5.80 2.73 -13.70
C SER A 164 -6.88 1.79 -14.26
N GLN A 165 -6.89 1.53 -15.56
CA GLN A 165 -7.95 0.72 -16.19
C GLN A 165 -7.64 -0.77 -16.20
N ALA A 166 -6.36 -1.15 -16.14
CA ALA A 166 -5.95 -2.55 -16.16
C ALA A 166 -4.72 -2.78 -15.29
N LYS A 167 -4.64 -3.95 -14.65
CA LYS A 167 -3.45 -4.37 -13.91
C LYS A 167 -2.37 -4.80 -14.90
N THR A 168 -1.14 -4.32 -14.70
CA THR A 168 0.03 -4.84 -15.43
C THR A 168 0.22 -6.31 -15.10
N SER A 169 0.21 -7.16 -16.10
CA SER A 169 0.35 -8.62 -15.95
C SER A 169 1.78 -9.10 -16.17
N HIS A 170 2.59 -8.33 -16.91
CA HIS A 170 3.92 -8.73 -17.33
C HIS A 170 4.78 -7.52 -17.61
N VAL A 171 6.06 -7.57 -17.24
CA VAL A 171 7.10 -6.58 -17.59
C VAL A 171 8.35 -7.33 -18.03
N SER A 172 8.79 -7.06 -19.25
CA SER A 172 10.05 -7.58 -19.79
C SER A 172 11.06 -6.45 -19.99
N TYR A 173 12.32 -6.81 -20.08
CA TYR A 173 13.42 -5.89 -20.38
C TYR A 173 14.26 -6.37 -21.56
N ILE A 174 14.85 -5.40 -22.25
CA ILE A 174 15.94 -5.60 -23.18
C ILE A 174 17.04 -4.62 -22.78
N LEU A 175 18.22 -5.13 -22.52
CA LEU A 175 19.43 -4.35 -22.32
C LEU A 175 20.22 -4.36 -23.63
N SER A 176 20.54 -3.19 -24.15
CA SER A 176 21.30 -3.04 -25.39
C SER A 176 22.51 -2.15 -25.19
N ASP A 177 23.53 -2.38 -25.99
CA ASP A 177 24.70 -1.51 -26.12
C ASP A 177 24.26 -0.17 -26.73
N SER A 178 24.62 0.95 -26.10
CA SER A 178 24.21 2.29 -26.54
C SER A 178 24.90 2.76 -27.82
N GLU A 179 26.01 2.19 -28.19
CA GLU A 179 26.81 2.59 -29.38
C GLU A 179 26.30 1.93 -30.67
N ASN A 180 25.88 0.67 -30.58
CA ASN A 180 25.54 -0.13 -31.73
C ASN A 180 24.14 -0.76 -31.69
N ASN A 181 23.37 -0.55 -30.62
CA ASN A 181 22.05 -1.13 -30.35
C ASN A 181 22.04 -2.67 -30.35
N GLN A 182 23.17 -3.32 -30.14
CA GLN A 182 23.23 -4.77 -30.01
C GLN A 182 22.58 -5.21 -28.68
N GLU A 183 21.72 -6.22 -28.77
CA GLU A 183 21.10 -6.82 -27.58
C GLU A 183 22.20 -7.52 -26.73
N ILE A 184 22.33 -7.11 -25.46
CA ILE A 184 23.24 -7.69 -24.48
C ILE A 184 22.52 -8.75 -23.64
N ALA A 185 21.30 -8.41 -23.19
CA ALA A 185 20.49 -9.31 -22.39
C ALA A 185 19.00 -8.99 -22.52
N LYS A 186 18.15 -9.97 -22.32
CA LYS A 186 16.69 -9.80 -22.22
C LYS A 186 16.11 -10.78 -21.23
N GLY A 187 14.94 -10.45 -20.71
CA GLY A 187 14.22 -11.32 -19.78
C GLY A 187 13.02 -10.63 -19.17
N ASP A 188 12.52 -11.23 -18.11
CA ASP A 188 11.33 -10.78 -17.41
C ASP A 188 11.67 -10.28 -16.02
N LEU A 189 10.90 -9.30 -15.55
CA LEU A 189 10.96 -8.80 -14.18
C LEU A 189 9.86 -9.44 -13.33
N ALA A 190 10.17 -9.69 -12.08
CA ALA A 190 9.21 -10.22 -11.12
C ALA A 190 8.39 -9.10 -10.46
N SER A 191 7.08 -9.27 -10.36
CA SER A 191 6.21 -8.37 -9.61
C SER A 191 6.58 -8.41 -8.12
N ARG A 192 6.74 -7.24 -7.51
CA ARG A 192 7.03 -7.06 -6.08
C ARG A 192 5.85 -6.47 -5.32
N THR A 193 5.19 -5.51 -5.95
CA THR A 193 3.98 -4.88 -5.44
C THR A 193 2.96 -4.75 -6.57
N GLU A 194 1.83 -4.10 -6.31
CA GLU A 194 0.84 -3.81 -7.35
C GLU A 194 1.37 -2.88 -8.46
N TRP A 195 2.48 -2.16 -8.23
CA TRP A 195 3.06 -1.18 -9.15
C TRP A 195 4.53 -1.39 -9.46
N ASN A 196 5.28 -2.21 -8.69
CA ASN A 196 6.72 -2.37 -8.83
C ASN A 196 7.10 -3.76 -9.30
N TRP A 197 8.04 -3.78 -10.22
CA TRP A 197 8.66 -4.96 -10.82
C TRP A 197 10.17 -4.86 -10.69
N SER A 198 10.85 -5.93 -10.34
CA SER A 198 12.30 -5.92 -10.22
C SER A 198 12.94 -7.25 -10.54
N GLY A 199 14.23 -7.19 -10.87
CA GLY A 199 15.08 -8.34 -11.14
C GLY A 199 16.54 -7.95 -11.18
N ASN A 200 17.40 -8.97 -11.30
CA ASN A 200 18.81 -8.79 -11.52
C ASN A 200 19.15 -9.28 -12.93
N ILE A 201 19.72 -8.40 -13.75
CA ILE A 201 20.19 -8.72 -15.08
C ILE A 201 21.61 -9.25 -14.96
N GLN A 202 21.85 -10.47 -15.45
CA GLN A 202 23.20 -11.02 -15.52
C GLN A 202 23.99 -10.32 -16.62
N MET A 203 25.07 -9.65 -16.25
CA MET A 203 25.96 -8.96 -17.19
C MET A 203 26.99 -9.92 -17.77
N PRO A 204 27.15 -9.98 -19.08
CA PRO A 204 28.25 -10.75 -19.69
C PRO A 204 29.64 -10.21 -19.27
N ALA A 205 30.60 -11.09 -19.08
CA ALA A 205 31.94 -10.73 -18.61
C ALA A 205 32.63 -9.69 -19.50
N ASN A 206 32.39 -9.72 -20.82
CA ASN A 206 32.94 -8.79 -21.79
C ASN A 206 32.31 -7.39 -21.76
N GLU A 207 31.21 -7.23 -21.06
CA GLU A 207 30.49 -5.93 -20.88
C GLU A 207 30.85 -5.27 -19.55
N MET A 208 31.57 -5.97 -18.69
CA MET A 208 31.98 -5.45 -17.40
C MET A 208 33.05 -4.36 -17.56
N GLY A 209 32.75 -3.16 -16.98
CA GLY A 209 33.67 -2.02 -17.02
C GLY A 209 33.58 -1.12 -18.27
N LYS A 210 32.69 -1.40 -19.20
CA LYS A 210 32.29 -0.43 -20.23
C LYS A 210 31.46 0.68 -19.58
N LYS A 211 31.72 1.93 -20.01
CA LYS A 211 30.97 3.12 -19.50
C LYS A 211 29.68 3.32 -20.29
#